data_b7bbd1f542888cd9789300a518901beb
#
_entry.id   b7bbd1f542888cd9789300a518901beb
#
_cell.length_a   1.000
_cell.length_b   1.000
_cell.length_c   1.000
_cell.angle_alpha   90.00
_cell.angle_beta   90.00
_cell.angle_gamma   90.00
#
_symmetry.space_group_name_H-M   'P 1'
#
loop_
_entity.id
_entity.type
_entity.pdbx_description
1 polymer ?
#
loop_
_entity_poly.entity_id
_entity_poly.type
_entity_poly.pdbx_seq_one_letter_code
_entity_poly.pdbx_strand_id
1 'polypeptide(L)'
;MKIALAQINPKVGDFQNNANKIRSFIDRAGNSGAHLVVFPELALTGYPPKDLLDVPAFIDENLKTLNDIVSSAHNIAVIVGFVDRNKRPYGKLVHNAAAFIQDRKIVSVHHKSLLPTYDVFDECRHFEPAHDIFPVKFMGYTLGISICEDIWNDEEFWPRPLYEINPIENLISQGANLIINISSSPFSVGKHDTIRLRMLTHAALKYKVPFVYVNQTGGNDDLVFDGNSTVINARGKLIAQAASFREDLVVVDIEKPVEQEPLKNYTPVETIHQALLLGLRDYVGKCGFKKTVIGLSGGIDSAVTAALAVESLGNGNVIGVSMPSRFSSQGSIDDAVELAQNLGIAYKSFPINDIFETYRHTLNDEFKGLPFDITEENLQARIRGNVLMALSNKYGYLVLTTGNKSELAVGYCTLYGDMSGGLALISDVPKTMVYELAWYINREMEVIPRNSIDKPPSAELKPNQLDQDCLPPYDVLDALLKAYIEDAKSIDEIIALGFNEKIVHEIVRKVNRNEYKRRQAAPGIKVTSKAFGSGRRMPIAQGFAC
;
A
#
# COMPACT_ATOMS: atom_id res chain seq x y z
N MET A 1 -16.09 -29.97 9.52
CA MET A 1 -16.75 -28.72 9.00
C MET A 1 -15.84 -28.10 7.96
N LYS A 2 -16.40 -27.80 6.75
CA LYS A 2 -15.65 -27.13 5.67
C LYS A 2 -15.89 -25.64 5.68
N ILE A 3 -14.80 -24.86 5.65
CA ILE A 3 -14.81 -23.39 5.64
C ILE A 3 -14.19 -22.89 4.33
N ALA A 4 -14.81 -21.91 3.69
CA ALA A 4 -14.29 -21.22 2.53
C ALA A 4 -13.73 -19.84 2.94
N LEU A 5 -12.48 -19.58 2.59
CA LEU A 5 -11.82 -18.29 2.73
C LEU A 5 -12.04 -17.53 1.42
N ALA A 6 -12.87 -16.50 1.47
CA ALA A 6 -13.21 -15.67 0.31
C ALA A 6 -12.33 -14.41 0.30
N GLN A 7 -11.14 -14.52 -0.27
CA GLN A 7 -10.20 -13.42 -0.43
C GLN A 7 -10.59 -12.58 -1.63
N ILE A 8 -11.19 -11.41 -1.39
CA ILE A 8 -11.73 -10.54 -2.45
C ILE A 8 -11.02 -9.19 -2.49
N ASN A 9 -11.14 -8.51 -3.64
CA ASN A 9 -10.68 -7.14 -3.88
C ASN A 9 -11.91 -6.22 -4.00
N PRO A 10 -12.39 -5.62 -2.91
CA PRO A 10 -13.48 -4.67 -2.95
C PRO A 10 -13.02 -3.29 -3.44
N LYS A 11 -13.92 -2.51 -4.01
CA LYS A 11 -13.73 -1.09 -4.29
C LYS A 11 -14.52 -0.27 -3.29
N VAL A 12 -13.88 0.74 -2.69
CA VAL A 12 -14.53 1.62 -1.70
C VAL A 12 -15.75 2.29 -2.31
N GLY A 13 -16.92 2.13 -1.66
CA GLY A 13 -18.19 2.73 -2.06
C GLY A 13 -18.89 2.09 -3.27
N ASP A 14 -18.33 1.07 -3.88
CA ASP A 14 -18.94 0.39 -5.02
C ASP A 14 -19.83 -0.78 -4.55
N PHE A 15 -20.87 -0.45 -3.81
CA PHE A 15 -21.75 -1.41 -3.15
C PHE A 15 -22.30 -2.48 -4.10
N GLN A 16 -22.73 -2.09 -5.31
CA GLN A 16 -23.34 -3.00 -6.27
C GLN A 16 -22.33 -4.06 -6.75
N ASN A 17 -21.13 -3.65 -7.14
CA ASN A 17 -20.12 -4.59 -7.63
C ASN A 17 -19.53 -5.42 -6.49
N ASN A 18 -19.32 -4.84 -5.29
CA ASN A 18 -18.91 -5.58 -4.10
C ASN A 18 -19.94 -6.66 -3.74
N ALA A 19 -21.24 -6.33 -3.74
CA ALA A 19 -22.32 -7.28 -3.48
C ALA A 19 -22.36 -8.42 -4.53
N ASN A 20 -22.23 -8.08 -5.82
CA ASN A 20 -22.21 -9.08 -6.90
C ASN A 20 -21.02 -10.04 -6.72
N LYS A 21 -19.86 -9.50 -6.36
CA LYS A 21 -18.66 -10.31 -6.07
C LYS A 21 -18.89 -11.23 -4.88
N ILE A 22 -19.42 -10.71 -3.76
CA ILE A 22 -19.72 -11.49 -2.56
C ILE A 22 -20.70 -12.62 -2.89
N ARG A 23 -21.79 -12.36 -3.62
CA ARG A 23 -22.74 -13.39 -4.05
C ARG A 23 -22.07 -14.48 -4.89
N SER A 24 -21.25 -14.09 -5.87
CA SER A 24 -20.51 -15.05 -6.70
C SER A 24 -19.60 -15.96 -5.87
N PHE A 25 -18.94 -15.41 -4.84
CA PHE A 25 -18.10 -16.20 -3.94
C PHE A 25 -18.92 -17.09 -3.00
N ILE A 26 -20.11 -16.65 -2.53
CA ILE A 26 -21.06 -17.50 -1.78
C ILE A 26 -21.47 -18.70 -2.62
N ASP A 27 -21.89 -18.49 -3.86
CA ASP A 27 -22.32 -19.56 -4.78
C ASP A 27 -21.18 -20.55 -5.05
N ARG A 28 -19.97 -20.05 -5.34
CA ARG A 28 -18.78 -20.88 -5.56
C ARG A 28 -18.42 -21.70 -4.32
N ALA A 29 -18.46 -21.10 -3.12
CA ALA A 29 -18.21 -21.79 -1.87
C ALA A 29 -19.22 -22.88 -1.60
N GLY A 30 -20.51 -22.61 -1.80
CA GLY A 30 -21.60 -23.59 -1.67
C GLY A 30 -21.43 -24.76 -2.64
N ASN A 31 -21.14 -24.49 -3.91
CA ASN A 31 -20.88 -25.51 -4.93
C ASN A 31 -19.64 -26.38 -4.63
N SER A 32 -18.67 -25.83 -3.86
CA SER A 32 -17.49 -26.56 -3.37
C SER A 32 -17.77 -27.34 -2.07
N GLY A 33 -19.02 -27.33 -1.58
CA GLY A 33 -19.45 -28.05 -0.38
C GLY A 33 -18.98 -27.42 0.92
N ALA A 34 -18.69 -26.12 0.94
CA ALA A 34 -18.41 -25.38 2.17
C ALA A 34 -19.69 -25.19 2.99
N HIS A 35 -19.56 -25.25 4.32
CA HIS A 35 -20.64 -25.00 5.28
C HIS A 35 -20.67 -23.53 5.73
N LEU A 36 -19.50 -22.88 5.68
CA LEU A 36 -19.29 -21.48 6.07
C LEU A 36 -18.39 -20.82 5.04
N VAL A 37 -18.74 -19.62 4.58
CA VAL A 37 -17.85 -18.74 3.81
C VAL A 37 -17.55 -17.48 4.62
N VAL A 38 -16.27 -17.09 4.64
CA VAL A 38 -15.77 -15.96 5.42
C VAL A 38 -15.19 -14.93 4.47
N PHE A 39 -15.68 -13.69 4.56
CA PHE A 39 -15.22 -12.53 3.81
C PHE A 39 -14.37 -11.60 4.68
N PRO A 40 -13.53 -10.73 4.07
CA PRO A 40 -12.71 -9.77 4.78
C PRO A 40 -13.50 -8.73 5.58
N GLU A 41 -12.77 -8.00 6.43
CA GLU A 41 -13.22 -6.79 7.11
C GLU A 41 -13.73 -5.75 6.10
N LEU A 42 -14.87 -5.09 6.41
CA LEU A 42 -15.51 -4.07 5.59
C LEU A 42 -15.67 -4.47 4.10
N ALA A 43 -15.90 -5.76 3.84
CA ALA A 43 -16.01 -6.29 2.46
C ALA A 43 -17.10 -5.62 1.63
N LEU A 44 -18.19 -5.15 2.27
CA LEU A 44 -19.30 -4.44 1.59
C LEU A 44 -18.91 -3.03 1.17
N THR A 45 -18.31 -2.27 2.08
CA THR A 45 -17.94 -0.86 1.85
C THR A 45 -16.61 -0.71 1.12
N GLY A 46 -15.73 -1.72 1.19
CA GLY A 46 -14.30 -1.58 0.92
C GLY A 46 -13.56 -0.89 2.08
N TYR A 47 -12.24 -1.08 2.19
CA TYR A 47 -11.39 -0.53 3.23
C TYR A 47 -10.22 0.27 2.62
N PRO A 48 -9.87 1.47 3.16
CA PRO A 48 -10.55 2.21 4.23
C PRO A 48 -11.60 3.19 3.67
N PRO A 49 -12.81 3.23 4.23
CA PRO A 49 -13.87 4.14 3.76
C PRO A 49 -13.66 5.60 4.17
N LYS A 50 -12.81 5.88 5.16
CA LYS A 50 -12.46 7.23 5.65
C LYS A 50 -13.72 8.09 5.93
N ASP A 51 -13.70 9.37 5.58
CA ASP A 51 -14.77 10.34 5.83
C ASP A 51 -16.09 10.05 5.05
N LEU A 52 -16.14 9.01 4.20
CA LEU A 52 -17.40 8.50 3.67
C LEU A 52 -18.31 7.97 4.79
N LEU A 53 -17.74 7.59 5.94
CA LEU A 53 -18.48 7.18 7.14
C LEU A 53 -19.31 8.32 7.77
N ASP A 54 -18.98 9.57 7.48
CA ASP A 54 -19.73 10.74 7.92
C ASP A 54 -20.93 11.04 7.01
N VAL A 55 -21.08 10.31 5.88
CA VAL A 55 -22.15 10.50 4.90
C VAL A 55 -23.32 9.53 5.20
N PRO A 56 -24.49 10.00 5.66
CA PRO A 56 -25.61 9.12 6.05
C PRO A 56 -26.06 8.18 4.93
N ALA A 57 -26.12 8.66 3.68
CA ALA A 57 -26.50 7.84 2.52
C ALA A 57 -25.55 6.68 2.25
N PHE A 58 -24.26 6.84 2.57
CA PHE A 58 -23.27 5.77 2.46
C PHE A 58 -23.56 4.63 3.46
N ILE A 59 -23.93 4.99 4.68
CA ILE A 59 -24.30 4.02 5.72
C ILE A 59 -25.63 3.33 5.38
N ASP A 60 -26.60 4.08 4.86
CA ASP A 60 -27.89 3.51 4.45
C ASP A 60 -27.73 2.50 3.31
N GLU A 61 -26.93 2.80 2.30
CA GLU A 61 -26.68 1.88 1.17
C GLU A 61 -25.88 0.65 1.62
N ASN A 62 -24.92 0.78 2.56
CA ASN A 62 -24.23 -0.34 3.16
C ASN A 62 -25.20 -1.30 3.87
N LEU A 63 -26.12 -0.78 4.70
CA LEU A 63 -27.10 -1.62 5.42
C LEU A 63 -28.12 -2.27 4.48
N LYS A 64 -28.56 -1.56 3.45
CA LYS A 64 -29.41 -2.11 2.39
C LYS A 64 -28.69 -3.25 1.65
N THR A 65 -27.43 -3.04 1.28
CA THR A 65 -26.60 -4.04 0.60
C THR A 65 -26.39 -5.28 1.48
N LEU A 66 -26.23 -5.10 2.80
CA LEU A 66 -26.16 -6.24 3.73
C LEU A 66 -27.45 -7.08 3.67
N ASN A 67 -28.62 -6.46 3.67
CA ASN A 67 -29.92 -7.17 3.56
C ASN A 67 -30.03 -7.96 2.25
N ASP A 68 -29.50 -7.44 1.15
CA ASP A 68 -29.43 -8.16 -0.13
C ASP A 68 -28.53 -9.38 -0.04
N ILE A 69 -27.40 -9.31 0.66
CA ILE A 69 -26.50 -10.44 0.90
C ILE A 69 -27.17 -11.49 1.80
N VAL A 70 -27.87 -11.05 2.87
CA VAL A 70 -28.65 -11.94 3.75
C VAL A 70 -29.61 -12.83 2.93
N SER A 71 -30.29 -12.24 1.96
CA SER A 71 -31.21 -12.95 1.08
C SER A 71 -30.54 -14.00 0.19
N SER A 72 -29.24 -13.85 -0.08
CA SER A 72 -28.44 -14.75 -0.92
C SER A 72 -27.81 -15.92 -0.14
N ALA A 73 -27.81 -15.91 1.18
CA ALA A 73 -27.21 -16.94 2.05
C ALA A 73 -28.10 -18.19 2.13
N HIS A 74 -28.12 -18.98 1.04
CA HIS A 74 -28.86 -20.24 0.96
C HIS A 74 -27.94 -21.43 1.22
N ASN A 75 -28.32 -22.31 2.13
CA ASN A 75 -27.62 -23.57 2.41
C ASN A 75 -26.14 -23.44 2.81
N ILE A 76 -25.67 -22.24 3.08
CA ILE A 76 -24.31 -21.93 3.55
C ILE A 76 -24.38 -20.75 4.52
N ALA A 77 -23.64 -20.84 5.62
CA ALA A 77 -23.48 -19.71 6.54
C ALA A 77 -22.44 -18.72 5.97
N VAL A 78 -22.58 -17.44 6.31
CA VAL A 78 -21.72 -16.36 5.81
C VAL A 78 -21.25 -15.49 6.97
N ILE A 79 -19.95 -15.17 6.99
CA ILE A 79 -19.39 -14.08 7.81
C ILE A 79 -18.92 -12.99 6.84
N VAL A 80 -19.44 -11.76 6.99
CA VAL A 80 -19.12 -10.64 6.10
C VAL A 80 -18.91 -9.35 6.88
N GLY A 81 -17.81 -8.65 6.55
CA GLY A 81 -17.49 -7.33 7.12
C GLY A 81 -18.34 -6.21 6.53
N PHE A 82 -18.88 -5.35 7.38
CA PHE A 82 -19.77 -4.23 7.03
C PHE A 82 -19.67 -3.11 8.08
N VAL A 83 -20.37 -2.00 7.86
CA VAL A 83 -20.50 -0.90 8.82
C VAL A 83 -21.86 -0.99 9.52
N ASP A 84 -21.87 -1.14 10.85
CA ASP A 84 -23.09 -1.15 11.66
C ASP A 84 -23.35 0.21 12.31
N ARG A 85 -24.62 0.57 12.51
CA ARG A 85 -25.00 1.79 13.24
C ARG A 85 -24.87 1.57 14.76
N ASN A 86 -24.23 2.53 15.43
CA ASN A 86 -24.29 2.60 16.88
C ASN A 86 -25.71 3.04 17.30
N LYS A 87 -26.41 2.18 18.02
CA LYS A 87 -27.77 2.43 18.53
C LYS A 87 -27.79 3.15 19.87
N ARG A 88 -26.62 3.37 20.49
CA ARG A 88 -26.50 4.09 21.75
C ARG A 88 -26.60 5.60 21.54
N PRO A 89 -27.09 6.36 22.53
CA PRO A 89 -27.23 7.82 22.41
C PRO A 89 -25.89 8.58 22.59
N TYR A 90 -24.77 7.88 22.67
CA TYR A 90 -23.43 8.44 22.86
C TYR A 90 -22.39 7.63 22.07
N GLY A 91 -21.18 8.17 21.96
CA GLY A 91 -20.07 7.57 21.21
C GLY A 91 -20.08 7.93 19.71
N LYS A 92 -19.30 7.21 18.91
CA LYS A 92 -19.28 7.38 17.46
C LYS A 92 -20.53 6.80 16.83
N LEU A 93 -20.90 7.28 15.65
CA LEU A 93 -22.16 6.91 14.99
C LEU A 93 -22.19 5.49 14.45
N VAL A 94 -21.03 4.87 14.24
CA VAL A 94 -20.90 3.59 13.55
C VAL A 94 -19.85 2.69 14.21
N HIS A 95 -19.99 1.37 13.97
CA HIS A 95 -19.03 0.33 14.32
C HIS A 95 -18.47 -0.31 13.05
N ASN A 96 -17.20 -0.71 13.08
CA ASN A 96 -16.65 -1.71 12.17
C ASN A 96 -17.15 -3.08 12.64
N ALA A 97 -17.87 -3.80 11.78
CA ALA A 97 -18.67 -4.95 12.20
C ALA A 97 -18.53 -6.16 11.27
N ALA A 98 -18.75 -7.35 11.84
CA ALA A 98 -18.92 -8.61 11.13
C ALA A 98 -20.35 -9.16 11.39
N ALA A 99 -21.10 -9.41 10.32
CA ALA A 99 -22.38 -10.11 10.39
C ALA A 99 -22.17 -11.61 10.22
N PHE A 100 -22.68 -12.41 11.16
CA PHE A 100 -22.84 -13.84 10.98
C PHE A 100 -24.26 -14.13 10.51
N ILE A 101 -24.36 -14.69 9.31
CA ILE A 101 -25.62 -14.92 8.60
C ILE A 101 -25.80 -16.42 8.43
N GLN A 102 -26.97 -16.93 8.80
CA GLN A 102 -27.37 -18.33 8.58
C GLN A 102 -28.85 -18.36 8.24
N ASP A 103 -29.25 -19.26 7.34
CA ASP A 103 -30.64 -19.48 6.95
C ASP A 103 -31.38 -18.19 6.58
N ARG A 104 -30.69 -17.30 5.82
CA ARG A 104 -31.19 -15.98 5.39
C ARG A 104 -31.54 -15.03 6.55
N LYS A 105 -30.87 -15.16 7.68
CA LYS A 105 -31.04 -14.28 8.83
C LYS A 105 -29.69 -13.88 9.40
N ILE A 106 -29.57 -12.66 9.86
CA ILE A 106 -28.46 -12.24 10.69
C ILE A 106 -28.67 -12.88 12.07
N VAL A 107 -27.79 -13.83 12.43
CA VAL A 107 -27.82 -14.53 13.71
C VAL A 107 -27.16 -13.71 14.81
N SER A 108 -26.01 -13.08 14.47
CA SER A 108 -25.27 -12.19 15.36
C SER A 108 -24.49 -11.15 14.59
N VAL A 109 -24.20 -10.03 15.27
CA VAL A 109 -23.31 -8.96 14.80
C VAL A 109 -22.20 -8.81 15.84
N HIS A 110 -20.95 -8.82 15.38
CA HIS A 110 -19.76 -8.66 16.18
C HIS A 110 -19.07 -7.36 15.78
N HIS A 111 -18.75 -6.52 16.75
CA HIS A 111 -18.07 -5.25 16.54
C HIS A 111 -16.58 -5.38 16.80
N LYS A 112 -15.76 -4.62 16.09
CA LYS A 112 -14.33 -4.52 16.33
C LYS A 112 -14.04 -3.88 17.67
N SER A 113 -13.20 -4.53 18.47
CA SER A 113 -12.88 -4.08 19.82
C SER A 113 -11.69 -3.13 19.84
N LEU A 114 -10.66 -3.42 19.05
CA LEU A 114 -9.41 -2.66 19.02
C LEU A 114 -9.35 -1.82 17.74
N LEU A 115 -9.33 -0.50 17.91
CA LEU A 115 -9.36 0.48 16.81
C LEU A 115 -7.97 1.12 16.64
N PRO A 116 -7.18 0.74 15.62
CA PRO A 116 -5.84 1.27 15.43
C PRO A 116 -5.86 2.74 15.00
N THR A 117 -4.89 3.52 15.56
CA THR A 117 -4.67 4.93 15.26
C THR A 117 -3.19 5.23 14.97
N TYR A 118 -2.42 4.23 14.62
CA TYR A 118 -1.01 4.32 14.30
C TYR A 118 -0.77 4.07 12.80
N ASP A 119 0.41 4.46 12.29
CA ASP A 119 0.80 4.36 10.88
C ASP A 119 -0.30 4.95 9.95
N VAL A 120 -0.88 4.14 9.09
CA VAL A 120 -1.91 4.53 8.12
C VAL A 120 -3.34 4.49 8.68
N PHE A 121 -3.50 3.97 9.88
CA PHE A 121 -4.81 3.80 10.49
C PHE A 121 -5.29 5.06 11.21
N ASP A 122 -6.60 5.27 11.19
CA ASP A 122 -7.28 6.36 11.89
C ASP A 122 -8.71 5.95 12.32
N GLU A 123 -8.87 4.69 12.75
CA GLU A 123 -10.18 4.09 12.99
C GLU A 123 -10.95 4.70 14.16
N CYS A 124 -10.27 5.09 15.25
CA CYS A 124 -10.91 5.78 16.37
C CYS A 124 -11.54 7.14 15.99
N ARG A 125 -11.20 7.70 14.83
CA ARG A 125 -11.83 8.92 14.32
C ARG A 125 -13.30 8.67 14.00
N HIS A 126 -13.64 7.50 13.47
CA HIS A 126 -14.95 7.21 12.89
C HIS A 126 -15.74 6.16 13.67
N PHE A 127 -15.07 5.12 14.15
CA PHE A 127 -15.73 3.96 14.72
C PHE A 127 -15.80 4.01 16.25
N GLU A 128 -16.89 3.48 16.78
CA GLU A 128 -17.06 3.14 18.18
C GLU A 128 -16.54 1.71 18.41
N PRO A 129 -15.71 1.45 19.46
CA PRO A 129 -15.27 0.10 19.76
C PRO A 129 -16.42 -0.79 20.23
N ALA A 130 -16.21 -2.10 20.20
CA ALA A 130 -17.16 -3.07 20.72
C ALA A 130 -17.42 -2.83 22.20
N HIS A 131 -18.68 -2.96 22.61
CA HIS A 131 -19.07 -2.96 24.03
C HIS A 131 -19.09 -4.37 24.60
N ASP A 132 -19.49 -5.34 23.78
CA ASP A 132 -19.65 -6.72 24.14
C ASP A 132 -18.83 -7.61 23.20
N ILE A 133 -18.10 -8.56 23.77
CA ILE A 133 -17.32 -9.58 23.07
C ILE A 133 -17.91 -10.93 23.45
N PHE A 134 -18.44 -11.66 22.48
CA PHE A 134 -19.10 -12.95 22.72
C PHE A 134 -18.91 -13.91 21.54
N PRO A 135 -18.84 -15.22 21.78
CA PRO A 135 -18.77 -16.23 20.72
C PRO A 135 -20.18 -16.66 20.27
N VAL A 136 -20.29 -17.31 19.11
CA VAL A 136 -21.53 -17.84 18.56
C VAL A 136 -21.43 -19.33 18.23
N LYS A 137 -22.49 -20.11 18.46
CA LYS A 137 -22.51 -21.55 18.18
C LYS A 137 -22.86 -21.81 16.71
N PHE A 138 -22.09 -22.70 16.06
CA PHE A 138 -22.35 -23.16 14.72
C PHE A 138 -21.80 -24.57 14.49
N MET A 139 -22.63 -25.53 14.07
CA MET A 139 -22.26 -26.90 13.70
C MET A 139 -21.35 -27.63 14.74
N GLY A 140 -21.65 -27.50 16.03
CA GLY A 140 -20.87 -28.12 17.11
C GLY A 140 -19.63 -27.32 17.55
N TYR A 141 -19.30 -26.25 16.85
CA TYR A 141 -18.26 -25.31 17.24
C TYR A 141 -18.83 -24.09 17.97
N THR A 142 -17.99 -23.48 18.78
CA THR A 142 -18.23 -22.17 19.38
C THR A 142 -17.24 -21.20 18.69
N LEU A 143 -17.74 -20.41 17.74
CA LEU A 143 -16.95 -19.51 16.92
C LEU A 143 -16.64 -18.23 17.68
N GLY A 144 -15.36 -17.89 17.84
CA GLY A 144 -14.91 -16.57 18.26
C GLY A 144 -14.66 -15.70 17.01
N ILE A 145 -15.60 -14.81 16.69
CA ILE A 145 -15.47 -13.89 15.54
C ILE A 145 -14.79 -12.62 16.00
N SER A 146 -13.70 -12.25 15.35
CA SER A 146 -12.87 -11.07 15.63
C SER A 146 -12.52 -10.33 14.35
N ILE A 147 -12.14 -9.07 14.47
CA ILE A 147 -11.91 -8.19 13.32
C ILE A 147 -10.50 -7.58 13.40
N CYS A 148 -9.66 -7.95 12.44
CA CYS A 148 -8.34 -7.38 12.16
C CYS A 148 -7.49 -7.16 13.43
N GLU A 149 -7.43 -5.94 13.96
CA GLU A 149 -6.61 -5.55 15.11
C GLU A 149 -6.90 -6.37 16.38
N ASP A 150 -8.09 -6.95 16.51
CA ASP A 150 -8.47 -7.72 17.69
C ASP A 150 -7.52 -8.90 18.01
N ILE A 151 -6.78 -9.39 17.01
CA ILE A 151 -5.81 -10.48 17.17
C ILE A 151 -4.38 -9.98 17.51
N TRP A 152 -4.15 -8.66 17.49
CA TRP A 152 -2.80 -8.08 17.58
C TRP A 152 -2.37 -7.70 19.00
N ASN A 153 -3.14 -7.94 20.04
CA ASN A 153 -2.85 -7.50 21.40
C ASN A 153 -2.55 -8.65 22.37
N ASP A 154 -1.67 -9.56 22.00
CA ASP A 154 -1.19 -10.63 22.89
C ASP A 154 0.10 -10.19 23.61
N GLU A 155 0.07 -10.14 24.94
CA GLU A 155 1.17 -9.69 25.80
C GLU A 155 2.38 -10.62 25.80
N GLU A 156 2.19 -11.90 25.48
CA GLU A 156 3.29 -12.86 25.35
C GLU A 156 4.01 -12.74 23.99
N PHE A 157 3.32 -12.18 22.98
CA PHE A 157 3.87 -11.97 21.65
C PHE A 157 4.52 -10.59 21.51
N TRP A 158 3.89 -9.55 22.05
CA TRP A 158 4.36 -8.17 21.95
C TRP A 158 5.05 -7.71 23.23
N PRO A 159 6.26 -7.13 23.18
CA PRO A 159 6.96 -6.62 24.36
C PRO A 159 6.16 -5.54 25.13
N ARG A 160 5.31 -4.81 24.42
CA ARG A 160 4.43 -3.79 24.99
C ARG A 160 3.08 -3.83 24.26
N PRO A 161 2.01 -4.36 24.88
CA PRO A 161 0.66 -4.30 24.37
C PRO A 161 0.20 -2.85 24.18
N LEU A 162 -0.59 -2.60 23.13
CA LEU A 162 -1.12 -1.27 22.82
C LEU A 162 -2.47 -1.00 23.51
N TYR A 163 -3.17 -2.04 23.93
CA TYR A 163 -4.52 -1.97 24.49
C TYR A 163 -4.60 -2.72 25.81
N GLU A 164 -5.57 -2.34 26.66
CA GLU A 164 -5.80 -2.97 27.97
C GLU A 164 -6.48 -4.34 27.89
N ILE A 165 -7.20 -4.61 26.80
CA ILE A 165 -7.95 -5.85 26.62
C ILE A 165 -7.37 -6.74 25.53
N ASN A 166 -7.48 -8.05 25.70
CA ASN A 166 -7.20 -9.05 24.68
C ASN A 166 -8.52 -9.70 24.23
N PRO A 167 -9.10 -9.30 23.08
CA PRO A 167 -10.38 -9.83 22.62
C PRO A 167 -10.36 -11.33 22.37
N ILE A 168 -9.24 -11.89 21.94
CA ILE A 168 -9.09 -13.33 21.68
C ILE A 168 -9.17 -14.11 22.99
N GLU A 169 -8.45 -13.68 24.01
CA GLU A 169 -8.50 -14.31 25.34
C GLU A 169 -9.92 -14.26 25.93
N ASN A 170 -10.61 -13.13 25.75
CA ASN A 170 -12.00 -12.98 26.18
C ASN A 170 -12.93 -13.98 25.47
N LEU A 171 -12.81 -14.15 24.15
CA LEU A 171 -13.58 -15.14 23.39
C LEU A 171 -13.27 -16.58 23.84
N ILE A 172 -12.01 -16.91 24.05
CA ILE A 172 -11.56 -18.23 24.53
C ILE A 172 -12.11 -18.54 25.92
N SER A 173 -12.05 -17.58 26.85
CA SER A 173 -12.58 -17.76 28.23
C SER A 173 -14.08 -18.02 28.24
N GLN A 174 -14.81 -17.57 27.22
CA GLN A 174 -16.24 -17.85 27.02
C GLN A 174 -16.49 -19.13 26.21
N GLY A 175 -15.47 -19.95 25.97
CA GLY A 175 -15.57 -21.27 25.36
C GLY A 175 -15.46 -21.30 23.85
N ALA A 176 -14.94 -20.24 23.20
CA ALA A 176 -14.62 -20.30 21.78
C ALA A 176 -13.56 -21.38 21.52
N ASN A 177 -13.82 -22.26 20.57
CA ASN A 177 -12.95 -23.37 20.19
C ASN A 177 -12.51 -23.33 18.70
N LEU A 178 -12.87 -22.25 18.00
CA LEU A 178 -12.44 -21.89 16.67
C LEU A 178 -12.47 -20.36 16.56
N ILE A 179 -11.32 -19.75 16.27
CA ILE A 179 -11.24 -18.29 16.05
C ILE A 179 -11.30 -18.00 14.55
N ILE A 180 -12.15 -17.03 14.19
CA ILE A 180 -12.29 -16.50 12.84
C ILE A 180 -11.98 -15.02 12.89
N ASN A 181 -10.90 -14.61 12.22
CA ASN A 181 -10.50 -13.21 12.13
C ASN A 181 -10.66 -12.73 10.69
N ILE A 182 -11.52 -11.73 10.48
CA ILE A 182 -11.68 -11.03 9.21
C ILE A 182 -10.83 -9.77 9.20
N SER A 183 -10.06 -9.54 8.13
CA SER A 183 -9.04 -8.51 8.11
C SER A 183 -9.00 -7.70 6.82
N SER A 184 -8.55 -6.45 6.96
CA SER A 184 -8.04 -5.58 5.91
C SER A 184 -6.67 -5.04 6.33
N SER A 185 -5.71 -5.97 6.51
CA SER A 185 -4.36 -5.69 6.98
C SER A 185 -3.46 -5.29 5.81
N PRO A 186 -2.98 -4.02 5.73
CA PRO A 186 -2.16 -3.56 4.62
C PRO A 186 -0.82 -4.28 4.53
N PHE A 187 -0.33 -4.40 3.30
CA PHE A 187 0.98 -4.91 2.99
C PHE A 187 2.10 -3.98 3.52
N SER A 188 3.15 -4.59 3.99
CA SER A 188 4.50 -4.06 4.02
C SER A 188 5.46 -5.23 3.84
N VAL A 189 6.63 -4.95 3.25
CA VAL A 189 7.63 -5.97 2.95
C VAL A 189 8.00 -6.79 4.20
N GLY A 190 7.95 -8.12 4.09
CA GLY A 190 8.26 -9.04 5.18
C GLY A 190 7.15 -9.24 6.23
N LYS A 191 6.11 -8.41 6.30
CA LYS A 191 5.07 -8.46 7.35
C LYS A 191 4.37 -9.82 7.43
N HIS A 192 4.07 -10.44 6.29
CA HIS A 192 3.38 -11.73 6.28
C HIS A 192 4.18 -12.81 7.01
N ASP A 193 5.43 -13.02 6.62
CA ASP A 193 6.25 -14.13 7.11
C ASP A 193 6.82 -13.86 8.50
N THR A 194 7.30 -12.63 8.74
CA THR A 194 8.00 -12.28 9.99
C THR A 194 7.06 -11.97 11.15
N ILE A 195 5.84 -11.52 10.87
CA ILE A 195 4.90 -11.08 11.91
C ILE A 195 3.59 -11.87 11.85
N ARG A 196 2.84 -11.81 10.73
CA ARG A 196 1.46 -12.33 10.66
C ARG A 196 1.38 -13.84 10.91
N LEU A 197 2.17 -14.64 10.19
CA LEU A 197 2.19 -16.09 10.38
C LEU A 197 2.68 -16.49 11.77
N ARG A 198 3.72 -15.81 12.28
CA ARG A 198 4.25 -16.08 13.62
C ARG A 198 3.22 -15.78 14.71
N MET A 199 2.52 -14.67 14.58
CA MET A 199 1.46 -14.28 15.52
C MET A 199 0.29 -15.29 15.51
N LEU A 200 -0.19 -15.69 14.33
CA LEU A 200 -1.25 -16.70 14.18
C LEU A 200 -0.81 -18.06 14.76
N THR A 201 0.42 -18.47 14.48
CA THR A 201 1.00 -19.71 15.01
C THR A 201 1.13 -19.67 16.53
N HIS A 202 1.64 -18.56 17.08
CA HIS A 202 1.74 -18.35 18.53
C HIS A 202 0.36 -18.44 19.20
N ALA A 203 -0.63 -17.72 18.67
CA ALA A 203 -2.00 -17.73 19.22
C ALA A 203 -2.62 -19.13 19.16
N ALA A 204 -2.46 -19.86 18.06
CA ALA A 204 -2.98 -21.22 17.93
C ALA A 204 -2.36 -22.20 18.95
N LEU A 205 -1.07 -22.09 19.21
CA LEU A 205 -0.34 -22.90 20.21
C LEU A 205 -0.75 -22.52 21.65
N LYS A 206 -0.84 -21.21 21.95
CA LYS A 206 -1.20 -20.69 23.28
C LYS A 206 -2.61 -21.14 23.68
N TYR A 207 -3.58 -20.90 22.81
CA TYR A 207 -4.99 -21.17 23.10
C TYR A 207 -5.44 -22.60 22.74
N LYS A 208 -4.62 -23.36 22.02
CA LYS A 208 -4.91 -24.74 21.54
C LYS A 208 -6.19 -24.86 20.71
N VAL A 209 -6.49 -23.84 19.92
CA VAL A 209 -7.62 -23.78 18.99
C VAL A 209 -7.15 -23.41 17.58
N PRO A 210 -7.87 -23.83 16.53
CA PRO A 210 -7.56 -23.40 15.18
C PRO A 210 -7.91 -21.91 14.97
N PHE A 211 -7.14 -21.26 14.08
CA PHE A 211 -7.35 -19.89 13.63
C PHE A 211 -7.59 -19.83 12.13
N VAL A 212 -8.69 -19.21 11.74
CA VAL A 212 -9.05 -18.86 10.36
C VAL A 212 -8.85 -17.36 10.20
N TYR A 213 -7.89 -16.95 9.38
CA TYR A 213 -7.58 -15.57 9.08
C TYR A 213 -7.93 -15.27 7.63
N VAL A 214 -8.85 -14.34 7.37
CA VAL A 214 -9.28 -13.96 6.03
C VAL A 214 -8.97 -12.48 5.80
N ASN A 215 -8.06 -12.21 4.87
CA ASN A 215 -7.61 -10.87 4.53
C ASN A 215 -8.10 -10.46 3.15
N GLN A 216 -8.38 -9.16 2.95
CA GLN A 216 -8.65 -8.66 1.60
C GLN A 216 -7.37 -8.64 0.76
N THR A 217 -7.54 -8.58 -0.56
CA THR A 217 -6.48 -8.26 -1.53
C THR A 217 -6.84 -6.99 -2.30
N GLY A 218 -5.88 -6.41 -3.03
CA GLY A 218 -6.12 -5.26 -3.89
C GLY A 218 -5.43 -3.98 -3.43
N GLY A 219 -5.49 -2.94 -4.26
CA GLY A 219 -5.02 -1.60 -3.96
C GLY A 219 -6.18 -0.63 -3.70
N ASN A 220 -6.08 0.22 -2.68
CA ASN A 220 -6.98 1.34 -2.45
C ASN A 220 -6.16 2.56 -2.01
N ASP A 221 -6.19 3.63 -2.80
CA ASP A 221 -5.35 4.81 -2.66
C ASP A 221 -3.85 4.44 -2.59
N ASP A 222 -3.21 4.74 -1.45
CA ASP A 222 -1.81 4.46 -1.14
C ASP A 222 -1.56 3.06 -0.55
N LEU A 223 -2.62 2.31 -0.23
CA LEU A 223 -2.52 1.00 0.43
C LEU A 223 -2.66 -0.16 -0.56
N VAL A 224 -1.86 -1.18 -0.34
CA VAL A 224 -2.00 -2.49 -0.99
C VAL A 224 -2.29 -3.55 0.07
N PHE A 225 -3.18 -4.47 -0.24
CA PHE A 225 -3.53 -5.62 0.59
C PHE A 225 -3.09 -6.89 -0.14
N ASP A 226 -2.25 -7.64 0.52
CA ASP A 226 -1.57 -8.80 -0.06
C ASP A 226 -2.38 -10.10 -0.05
N GLY A 227 -3.56 -10.09 0.57
CA GLY A 227 -4.34 -11.31 0.79
C GLY A 227 -3.64 -12.24 1.77
N ASN A 228 -3.14 -13.38 1.29
CA ASN A 228 -2.51 -14.40 2.12
C ASN A 228 -3.43 -14.88 3.26
N SER A 229 -4.72 -15.05 2.98
CA SER A 229 -5.67 -15.63 3.93
C SER A 229 -5.21 -17.04 4.32
N THR A 230 -5.26 -17.35 5.62
CA THR A 230 -4.53 -18.50 6.18
C THR A 230 -5.33 -19.22 7.23
N VAL A 231 -5.21 -20.55 7.31
CA VAL A 231 -5.72 -21.36 8.41
C VAL A 231 -4.59 -22.09 9.11
N ILE A 232 -4.50 -21.89 10.42
CA ILE A 232 -3.56 -22.55 11.31
C ILE A 232 -4.35 -23.50 12.23
N ASN A 233 -3.92 -24.75 12.35
CA ASN A 233 -4.55 -25.70 13.27
C ASN A 233 -4.11 -25.49 14.73
N ALA A 234 -4.78 -26.16 15.69
CA ALA A 234 -4.49 -26.06 17.12
C ALA A 234 -3.06 -26.52 17.52
N ARG A 235 -2.29 -27.10 16.59
CA ARG A 235 -0.89 -27.48 16.76
C ARG A 235 0.08 -26.46 16.14
N GLY A 236 -0.40 -25.30 15.74
CA GLY A 236 0.39 -24.24 15.13
C GLY A 236 0.85 -24.56 13.69
N LYS A 237 0.20 -25.52 12.99
CA LYS A 237 0.56 -25.91 11.63
C LYS A 237 -0.36 -25.27 10.60
N LEU A 238 0.22 -24.85 9.50
CA LEU A 238 -0.50 -24.35 8.34
C LEU A 238 -1.31 -25.48 7.71
N ILE A 239 -2.60 -25.27 7.47
CA ILE A 239 -3.49 -26.24 6.81
C ILE A 239 -4.19 -25.68 5.57
N ALA A 240 -4.18 -24.36 5.38
CA ALA A 240 -4.62 -23.72 4.15
C ALA A 240 -3.99 -22.31 4.03
N GLN A 241 -3.67 -21.90 2.80
CA GLN A 241 -3.23 -20.55 2.47
C GLN A 241 -3.78 -20.16 1.10
N ALA A 242 -4.35 -18.96 1.00
CA ALA A 242 -4.79 -18.36 -0.26
C ALA A 242 -3.60 -17.66 -0.94
N ALA A 243 -3.73 -17.44 -2.23
CA ALA A 243 -2.69 -16.81 -3.05
C ALA A 243 -2.38 -15.37 -2.61
N SER A 244 -1.13 -14.94 -2.83
CA SER A 244 -0.70 -13.56 -2.61
C SER A 244 -1.14 -12.65 -3.76
N PHE A 245 -1.53 -11.40 -3.47
CA PHE A 245 -1.80 -10.31 -4.41
C PHE A 245 -2.87 -10.58 -5.47
N ARG A 246 -3.78 -11.52 -5.23
CA ARG A 246 -4.92 -11.81 -6.12
C ARG A 246 -6.13 -12.33 -5.36
N GLU A 247 -7.30 -12.22 -5.97
CA GLU A 247 -8.50 -12.85 -5.44
C GLU A 247 -8.37 -14.38 -5.46
N ASP A 248 -8.89 -15.02 -4.41
CA ASP A 248 -8.84 -16.46 -4.29
C ASP A 248 -10.02 -16.99 -3.45
N LEU A 249 -10.37 -18.27 -3.65
CA LEU A 249 -11.35 -18.99 -2.86
C LEU A 249 -10.76 -20.34 -2.45
N VAL A 250 -10.37 -20.46 -1.19
CA VAL A 250 -9.78 -21.68 -0.64
C VAL A 250 -10.78 -22.35 0.28
N VAL A 251 -11.09 -23.62 0.05
CA VAL A 251 -11.97 -24.44 0.91
C VAL A 251 -11.14 -25.43 1.70
N VAL A 252 -11.26 -25.41 3.02
CA VAL A 252 -10.52 -26.27 3.94
C VAL A 252 -11.48 -27.05 4.85
N ASP A 253 -11.19 -28.33 5.08
CA ASP A 253 -11.89 -29.14 6.08
C ASP A 253 -11.09 -29.12 7.40
N ILE A 254 -11.62 -28.41 8.39
CA ILE A 254 -10.94 -28.26 9.71
C ILE A 254 -10.98 -29.52 10.57
N GLU A 255 -11.83 -30.49 10.24
CA GLU A 255 -11.90 -31.79 10.95
C GLU A 255 -10.92 -32.82 10.36
N LYS A 256 -10.56 -32.64 9.10
CA LYS A 256 -9.61 -33.49 8.38
C LYS A 256 -8.49 -32.63 7.78
N PRO A 257 -7.74 -31.92 8.62
CA PRO A 257 -6.73 -31.01 8.12
C PRO A 257 -5.57 -31.77 7.47
N VAL A 258 -5.15 -31.29 6.30
CA VAL A 258 -3.90 -31.69 5.66
C VAL A 258 -2.91 -30.57 5.91
N GLU A 259 -1.83 -30.87 6.63
CA GLU A 259 -0.76 -29.90 6.86
C GLU A 259 -0.11 -29.53 5.53
N GLN A 260 0.17 -28.25 5.35
CA GLN A 260 0.76 -27.70 4.14
C GLN A 260 2.04 -26.94 4.48
N GLU A 261 3.00 -26.94 3.57
CA GLU A 261 4.06 -25.96 3.59
C GLU A 261 3.51 -24.60 3.07
N PRO A 262 4.06 -23.47 3.55
CA PRO A 262 3.71 -22.18 3.01
C PRO A 262 3.82 -22.17 1.48
N LEU A 263 2.87 -21.53 0.80
CA LEU A 263 3.00 -21.25 -0.62
C LEU A 263 4.30 -20.47 -0.83
N LYS A 264 4.82 -20.50 -2.05
CA LYS A 264 6.11 -19.91 -2.46
C LYS A 264 6.60 -18.79 -1.53
N ASN A 265 7.76 -18.95 -0.91
CA ASN A 265 8.44 -17.87 -0.21
C ASN A 265 8.98 -16.88 -1.25
N TYR A 266 8.34 -15.72 -1.33
CA TYR A 266 8.79 -14.64 -2.18
C TYR A 266 9.96 -13.88 -1.54
N THR A 267 10.93 -13.48 -2.34
CA THR A 267 11.97 -12.54 -1.88
C THR A 267 11.36 -11.15 -1.62
N PRO A 268 12.02 -10.29 -0.83
CA PRO A 268 11.55 -8.91 -0.62
C PRO A 268 11.27 -8.16 -1.92
N VAL A 269 12.17 -8.26 -2.91
CA VAL A 269 12.01 -7.59 -4.21
C VAL A 269 10.81 -8.14 -5.00
N GLU A 270 10.56 -9.45 -4.97
CA GLU A 270 9.39 -10.05 -5.60
C GLU A 270 8.09 -9.55 -4.98
N THR A 271 8.01 -9.46 -3.64
CA THR A 271 6.80 -8.97 -2.96
C THR A 271 6.54 -7.50 -3.23
N ILE A 272 7.58 -6.66 -3.23
CA ILE A 272 7.47 -5.24 -3.59
C ILE A 272 7.03 -5.08 -5.04
N HIS A 273 7.63 -5.83 -5.97
CA HIS A 273 7.24 -5.84 -7.38
C HIS A 273 5.74 -6.15 -7.55
N GLN A 274 5.25 -7.25 -6.94
CA GLN A 274 3.84 -7.63 -7.01
C GLN A 274 2.91 -6.59 -6.37
N ALA A 275 3.32 -6.00 -5.25
CA ALA A 275 2.56 -4.93 -4.58
C ALA A 275 2.42 -3.68 -5.46
N LEU A 276 3.51 -3.25 -6.12
CA LEU A 276 3.51 -2.10 -7.01
C LEU A 276 2.64 -2.34 -8.25
N LEU A 277 2.69 -3.54 -8.85
CA LEU A 277 1.84 -3.91 -9.97
C LEU A 277 0.36 -3.90 -9.60
N LEU A 278 -0.01 -4.52 -8.47
CA LEU A 278 -1.39 -4.56 -7.98
C LEU A 278 -1.89 -3.16 -7.62
N GLY A 279 -1.08 -2.40 -6.87
CA GLY A 279 -1.42 -1.04 -6.45
C GLY A 279 -1.67 -0.11 -7.64
N LEU A 280 -0.79 -0.13 -8.64
CA LEU A 280 -0.94 0.68 -9.85
C LEU A 280 -2.18 0.29 -10.66
N ARG A 281 -2.37 -1.01 -10.93
CA ARG A 281 -3.53 -1.49 -11.69
C ARG A 281 -4.85 -1.07 -11.04
N ASP A 282 -4.93 -1.27 -9.73
CA ASP A 282 -6.14 -0.96 -8.99
C ASP A 282 -6.37 0.56 -8.89
N TYR A 283 -5.32 1.35 -8.64
CA TYR A 283 -5.44 2.80 -8.59
C TYR A 283 -5.97 3.36 -9.92
N VAL A 284 -5.34 2.98 -11.04
CA VAL A 284 -5.74 3.40 -12.39
C VAL A 284 -7.20 2.97 -12.67
N GLY A 285 -7.51 1.69 -12.46
CA GLY A 285 -8.82 1.13 -12.75
C GLY A 285 -9.93 1.66 -11.83
N LYS A 286 -9.69 1.72 -10.52
CA LYS A 286 -10.68 2.18 -9.53
C LYS A 286 -10.95 3.69 -9.64
N CYS A 287 -9.95 4.50 -10.03
CA CYS A 287 -10.12 5.93 -10.31
C CYS A 287 -10.68 6.24 -11.71
N GLY A 288 -10.83 5.23 -12.57
CA GLY A 288 -11.43 5.38 -13.91
C GLY A 288 -10.47 5.87 -15.00
N PHE A 289 -9.16 5.93 -14.73
CA PHE A 289 -8.17 6.22 -15.75
C PHE A 289 -7.98 5.03 -16.70
N LYS A 290 -7.60 5.32 -17.94
CA LYS A 290 -7.35 4.29 -18.96
C LYS A 290 -5.89 4.21 -19.38
N LYS A 291 -5.18 5.34 -19.33
CA LYS A 291 -3.79 5.46 -19.77
C LYS A 291 -2.97 6.28 -18.80
N THR A 292 -1.67 6.00 -18.81
CA THR A 292 -0.68 6.74 -18.01
C THR A 292 0.34 7.42 -18.91
N VAL A 293 0.94 8.51 -18.43
CA VAL A 293 2.05 9.21 -19.08
C VAL A 293 3.20 9.36 -18.09
N ILE A 294 4.43 9.14 -18.55
CA ILE A 294 5.65 9.11 -17.73
C ILE A 294 6.73 9.92 -18.41
N GLY A 295 7.43 10.77 -17.67
CA GLY A 295 8.66 11.42 -18.11
C GLY A 295 9.82 10.43 -18.15
N LEU A 296 10.37 10.17 -19.32
CA LEU A 296 11.54 9.30 -19.52
C LEU A 296 12.80 10.16 -19.58
N SER A 297 13.59 10.10 -18.50
CA SER A 297 14.85 10.83 -18.37
C SER A 297 16.07 10.02 -18.84
N GLY A 298 15.91 8.73 -19.12
CA GLY A 298 17.00 7.78 -19.31
C GLY A 298 17.62 7.28 -17.99
N GLY A 299 17.20 7.81 -16.83
CA GLY A 299 17.63 7.35 -15.50
C GLY A 299 16.83 6.15 -15.01
N ILE A 300 17.40 5.41 -14.04
CA ILE A 300 16.86 4.16 -13.51
C ILE A 300 15.44 4.29 -12.94
N ASP A 301 15.11 5.37 -12.21
CA ASP A 301 13.81 5.56 -11.58
C ASP A 301 12.68 5.65 -12.60
N SER A 302 12.89 6.44 -13.67
CA SER A 302 11.94 6.54 -14.78
C SER A 302 11.81 5.22 -15.55
N ALA A 303 12.90 4.47 -15.67
CA ALA A 303 12.92 3.19 -16.36
C ALA A 303 12.17 2.12 -15.58
N VAL A 304 12.41 2.00 -14.27
CA VAL A 304 11.67 1.08 -13.39
C VAL A 304 10.18 1.43 -13.34
N THR A 305 9.84 2.73 -13.22
CA THR A 305 8.45 3.19 -13.21
C THR A 305 7.74 2.83 -14.53
N ALA A 306 8.39 3.02 -15.68
CA ALA A 306 7.82 2.69 -16.99
C ALA A 306 7.65 1.17 -17.18
N ALA A 307 8.64 0.38 -16.77
CA ALA A 307 8.57 -1.08 -16.87
C ALA A 307 7.44 -1.65 -16.00
N LEU A 308 7.33 -1.20 -14.75
CA LEU A 308 6.22 -1.57 -13.86
C LEU A 308 4.85 -1.15 -14.43
N ALA A 309 4.78 0.04 -15.03
CA ALA A 309 3.54 0.52 -15.63
C ALA A 309 3.11 -0.36 -16.83
N VAL A 310 4.05 -0.77 -17.66
CA VAL A 310 3.78 -1.65 -18.83
C VAL A 310 3.37 -3.04 -18.37
N GLU A 311 4.05 -3.62 -17.39
CA GLU A 311 3.70 -4.94 -16.86
C GLU A 311 2.30 -4.92 -16.18
N SER A 312 1.97 -3.82 -15.50
CA SER A 312 0.69 -3.68 -14.81
C SER A 312 -0.50 -3.39 -15.74
N LEU A 313 -0.32 -2.54 -16.75
CA LEU A 313 -1.41 -1.94 -17.54
C LEU A 313 -1.41 -2.38 -19.01
N GLY A 314 -0.32 -2.98 -19.49
CA GLY A 314 -0.08 -3.25 -20.90
C GLY A 314 0.52 -2.05 -21.65
N ASN A 315 1.36 -2.32 -22.64
CA ASN A 315 2.13 -1.32 -23.42
C ASN A 315 1.25 -0.29 -24.14
N GLY A 316 0.07 -0.66 -24.64
CA GLY A 316 -0.90 0.23 -25.29
C GLY A 316 -1.48 1.33 -24.38
N ASN A 317 -1.28 1.21 -23.06
CA ASN A 317 -1.84 2.11 -22.04
C ASN A 317 -0.76 2.98 -21.36
N VAL A 318 0.49 2.92 -21.79
CA VAL A 318 1.60 3.71 -21.26
C VAL A 318 2.20 4.57 -22.36
N ILE A 319 2.44 5.85 -22.06
CA ILE A 319 3.07 6.81 -22.95
C ILE A 319 4.36 7.33 -22.30
N GLY A 320 5.49 7.12 -22.96
CA GLY A 320 6.77 7.68 -22.58
C GLY A 320 7.00 9.06 -23.21
N VAL A 321 7.46 10.02 -22.42
CA VAL A 321 7.73 11.39 -22.85
C VAL A 321 9.13 11.81 -22.45
N SER A 322 10.01 12.02 -23.41
CA SER A 322 11.32 12.63 -23.19
C SER A 322 11.24 14.14 -23.36
N MET A 323 11.90 14.88 -22.47
CA MET A 323 11.91 16.34 -22.46
C MET A 323 13.36 16.85 -22.28
N PRO A 324 14.21 16.63 -23.31
CA PRO A 324 15.62 16.96 -23.19
C PRO A 324 15.87 18.47 -23.09
N SER A 325 16.88 18.85 -22.32
CA SER A 325 17.46 20.19 -22.27
C SER A 325 18.90 20.16 -22.81
N ARG A 326 19.54 21.30 -22.91
CA ARG A 326 20.97 21.39 -23.30
C ARG A 326 21.93 20.68 -22.33
N PHE A 327 21.45 20.32 -21.13
CA PHE A 327 22.23 19.60 -20.13
C PHE A 327 21.99 18.09 -20.18
N SER A 328 20.98 17.64 -20.94
CA SER A 328 20.72 16.22 -21.11
C SER A 328 21.79 15.58 -21.98
N SER A 329 22.42 14.53 -21.47
CA SER A 329 23.42 13.77 -22.20
C SER A 329 22.79 13.01 -23.37
N GLN A 330 23.55 12.81 -24.47
CA GLN A 330 23.07 11.99 -25.58
C GLN A 330 22.76 10.57 -25.11
N GLY A 331 23.58 9.99 -24.22
CA GLY A 331 23.35 8.66 -23.66
C GLY A 331 22.02 8.54 -22.94
N SER A 332 21.61 9.56 -22.16
CA SER A 332 20.30 9.56 -21.49
C SER A 332 19.12 9.64 -22.46
N ILE A 333 19.28 10.35 -23.58
CA ILE A 333 18.26 10.41 -24.63
C ILE A 333 18.16 9.05 -25.34
N ASP A 334 19.31 8.44 -25.66
CA ASP A 334 19.37 7.12 -26.33
C ASP A 334 18.77 6.03 -25.43
N ASP A 335 19.13 6.00 -24.13
CA ASP A 335 18.56 5.09 -23.14
C ASP A 335 17.03 5.21 -23.02
N ALA A 336 16.49 6.45 -23.07
CA ALA A 336 15.04 6.66 -23.02
C ALA A 336 14.32 6.14 -24.28
N VAL A 337 14.95 6.27 -25.45
CA VAL A 337 14.44 5.73 -26.72
C VAL A 337 14.49 4.20 -26.71
N GLU A 338 15.64 3.63 -26.32
CA GLU A 338 15.83 2.18 -26.24
C GLU A 338 14.84 1.54 -25.27
N LEU A 339 14.68 2.12 -24.07
CA LEU A 339 13.67 1.67 -23.10
C LEU A 339 12.26 1.66 -23.70
N ALA A 340 11.87 2.73 -24.40
CA ALA A 340 10.54 2.82 -25.01
C ALA A 340 10.35 1.76 -26.12
N GLN A 341 11.39 1.43 -26.87
CA GLN A 341 11.39 0.37 -27.88
C GLN A 341 11.27 -1.01 -27.23
N ASN A 342 12.08 -1.29 -26.20
CA ASN A 342 12.06 -2.56 -25.45
C ASN A 342 10.69 -2.81 -24.81
N LEU A 343 10.06 -1.77 -24.27
CA LEU A 343 8.71 -1.82 -23.68
C LEU A 343 7.58 -1.82 -24.72
N GLY A 344 7.85 -1.49 -25.99
CA GLY A 344 6.84 -1.39 -27.04
C GLY A 344 5.81 -0.29 -26.79
N ILE A 345 6.19 0.82 -26.13
CA ILE A 345 5.29 1.93 -25.79
C ILE A 345 5.38 3.08 -26.79
N ALA A 346 4.32 3.90 -26.82
CA ALA A 346 4.35 5.16 -27.57
C ALA A 346 5.37 6.12 -26.94
N TYR A 347 6.30 6.63 -27.75
CA TYR A 347 7.32 7.58 -27.34
C TYR A 347 7.10 8.95 -27.99
N LYS A 348 7.26 10.01 -27.19
CA LYS A 348 7.19 11.41 -27.64
C LYS A 348 8.40 12.18 -27.12
N SER A 349 8.91 13.14 -27.91
CA SER A 349 9.98 14.02 -27.46
C SER A 349 9.57 15.48 -27.61
N PHE A 350 9.75 16.25 -26.53
CA PHE A 350 9.48 17.68 -26.45
C PHE A 350 10.70 18.40 -25.86
N PRO A 351 11.67 18.85 -26.66
CA PRO A 351 12.81 19.63 -26.17
C PRO A 351 12.32 20.89 -25.41
N ILE A 352 12.91 21.18 -24.25
CA ILE A 352 12.45 22.28 -23.39
C ILE A 352 13.29 23.55 -23.52
N ASN A 353 14.34 23.58 -24.34
CA ASN A 353 15.28 24.69 -24.41
C ASN A 353 14.64 26.05 -24.69
N ASP A 354 13.77 26.15 -25.72
CA ASP A 354 13.13 27.41 -26.08
C ASP A 354 12.22 27.94 -24.98
N ILE A 355 11.51 27.05 -24.30
CA ILE A 355 10.65 27.40 -23.18
C ILE A 355 11.53 27.90 -22.02
N PHE A 356 12.62 27.20 -21.72
CA PHE A 356 13.57 27.57 -20.67
C PHE A 356 14.21 28.93 -20.93
N GLU A 357 14.69 29.19 -22.16
CA GLU A 357 15.27 30.49 -22.50
C GLU A 357 14.22 31.62 -22.48
N THR A 358 12.96 31.34 -22.82
CA THR A 358 11.87 32.30 -22.68
C THR A 358 11.67 32.71 -21.22
N TYR A 359 11.65 31.75 -20.28
CA TYR A 359 11.60 32.06 -18.84
C TYR A 359 12.79 32.89 -18.39
N ARG A 360 14.01 32.53 -18.80
CA ARG A 360 15.22 33.27 -18.45
C ARG A 360 15.16 34.71 -18.97
N HIS A 361 14.74 34.90 -20.22
CA HIS A 361 14.58 36.22 -20.82
C HIS A 361 13.53 37.06 -20.05
N THR A 362 12.39 36.47 -19.70
CA THR A 362 11.31 37.14 -18.95
C THR A 362 11.78 37.63 -17.58
N LEU A 363 12.64 36.86 -16.90
CA LEU A 363 13.15 37.14 -15.56
C LEU A 363 14.50 37.88 -15.56
N ASN A 364 15.06 38.18 -16.72
CA ASN A 364 16.42 38.68 -16.86
C ASN A 364 16.68 39.98 -16.10
N ASP A 365 15.74 40.93 -16.10
CA ASP A 365 15.90 42.22 -15.42
C ASP A 365 15.89 42.05 -13.90
N GLU A 366 15.07 41.15 -13.37
CA GLU A 366 14.96 40.84 -11.95
C GLU A 366 16.21 40.09 -11.44
N PHE A 367 16.76 39.18 -12.24
CA PHE A 367 17.91 38.34 -11.86
C PHE A 367 19.25 38.89 -12.35
N LYS A 368 19.27 40.13 -12.81
CA LYS A 368 20.48 40.77 -13.35
C LYS A 368 21.64 40.78 -12.35
N GLY A 369 22.73 40.14 -12.72
CA GLY A 369 23.95 40.08 -11.91
C GLY A 369 23.95 38.92 -10.88
N LEU A 370 22.88 38.13 -10.77
CA LEU A 370 22.85 36.93 -9.94
C LEU A 370 23.45 35.73 -10.70
N PRO A 371 24.16 34.82 -10.02
CA PRO A 371 24.69 33.62 -10.63
C PRO A 371 23.59 32.64 -10.96
N PHE A 372 23.85 31.73 -11.92
CA PHE A 372 23.04 30.55 -12.17
C PHE A 372 23.08 29.61 -10.95
N ASP A 373 21.91 29.22 -10.41
CA ASP A 373 21.81 28.41 -9.20
C ASP A 373 20.64 27.41 -9.27
N ILE A 374 20.15 26.98 -8.11
CA ILE A 374 19.01 26.06 -7.97
C ILE A 374 17.72 26.61 -8.61
N THR A 375 17.61 27.91 -8.88
CA THR A 375 16.45 28.55 -9.50
C THR A 375 16.27 28.04 -10.92
N GLU A 376 17.32 28.08 -11.72
CA GLU A 376 17.31 27.64 -13.11
C GLU A 376 17.23 26.11 -13.22
N GLU A 377 17.83 25.36 -12.28
CA GLU A 377 17.66 23.92 -12.19
C GLU A 377 16.16 23.58 -11.98
N ASN A 378 15.51 24.22 -11.02
CA ASN A 378 14.09 24.02 -10.72
C ASN A 378 13.14 24.51 -11.84
N LEU A 379 13.50 25.55 -12.58
CA LEU A 379 12.71 25.97 -13.74
C LEU A 379 12.59 24.86 -14.79
N GLN A 380 13.70 24.18 -15.10
CA GLN A 380 13.67 23.05 -16.06
C GLN A 380 12.74 21.93 -15.57
N ALA A 381 12.82 21.55 -14.29
CA ALA A 381 11.95 20.53 -13.71
C ALA A 381 10.46 20.94 -13.79
N ARG A 382 10.13 22.21 -13.51
CA ARG A 382 8.75 22.73 -13.61
C ARG A 382 8.24 22.78 -15.05
N ILE A 383 9.06 23.17 -16.00
CA ILE A 383 8.70 23.11 -17.43
C ILE A 383 8.31 21.68 -17.83
N ARG A 384 9.11 20.68 -17.43
CA ARG A 384 8.79 19.26 -17.66
C ARG A 384 7.48 18.84 -17.00
N GLY A 385 7.26 19.24 -15.75
CA GLY A 385 5.99 19.00 -15.06
C GLY A 385 4.79 19.62 -15.80
N ASN A 386 4.92 20.85 -16.28
CA ASN A 386 3.87 21.53 -17.06
C ASN A 386 3.56 20.81 -18.40
N VAL A 387 4.56 20.32 -19.12
CA VAL A 387 4.37 19.55 -20.36
C VAL A 387 3.58 18.27 -20.08
N LEU A 388 3.97 17.51 -19.04
CA LEU A 388 3.26 16.28 -18.65
C LEU A 388 1.82 16.56 -18.24
N MET A 389 1.59 17.61 -17.42
CA MET A 389 0.24 17.99 -16.98
C MET A 389 -0.63 18.51 -18.12
N ALA A 390 -0.04 19.19 -19.13
CA ALA A 390 -0.78 19.58 -20.33
C ALA A 390 -1.26 18.35 -21.13
N LEU A 391 -0.42 17.31 -21.26
CA LEU A 391 -0.82 16.04 -21.88
C LEU A 391 -1.90 15.33 -21.06
N SER A 392 -1.75 15.31 -19.73
CA SER A 392 -2.74 14.77 -18.81
C SER A 392 -4.11 15.42 -19.03
N ASN A 393 -4.18 16.73 -18.97
CA ASN A 393 -5.44 17.47 -19.13
C ASN A 393 -6.06 17.30 -20.53
N LYS A 394 -5.24 17.26 -21.59
CA LYS A 394 -5.72 17.18 -22.95
C LYS A 394 -6.28 15.81 -23.31
N TYR A 395 -5.69 14.73 -22.76
CA TYR A 395 -5.99 13.36 -23.15
C TYR A 395 -6.63 12.52 -22.02
N GLY A 396 -6.74 13.05 -20.82
CA GLY A 396 -7.25 12.31 -19.65
C GLY A 396 -6.25 11.25 -19.13
N TYR A 397 -4.95 11.46 -19.31
CA TYR A 397 -3.92 10.53 -18.84
C TYR A 397 -3.57 10.78 -17.39
N LEU A 398 -3.32 9.71 -16.63
CA LEU A 398 -2.71 9.83 -15.31
C LEU A 398 -1.21 10.04 -15.46
N VAL A 399 -0.65 11.11 -14.90
CA VAL A 399 0.80 11.31 -14.83
C VAL A 399 1.35 10.46 -13.67
N LEU A 400 2.33 9.60 -13.95
CA LEU A 400 3.11 8.90 -12.94
C LEU A 400 4.40 9.69 -12.67
N THR A 401 4.65 10.02 -11.40
CA THR A 401 5.93 10.58 -10.99
C THR A 401 6.94 9.47 -10.72
N THR A 402 8.21 9.78 -10.85
CA THR A 402 9.30 8.80 -10.81
C THR A 402 10.23 8.94 -9.61
N GLY A 403 9.92 9.86 -8.69
CA GLY A 403 10.70 10.06 -7.47
C GLY A 403 10.61 8.86 -6.52
N ASN A 404 11.74 8.45 -5.95
CA ASN A 404 11.85 7.35 -4.98
C ASN A 404 11.81 7.83 -3.53
N LYS A 405 11.77 6.87 -2.58
CA LYS A 405 11.68 7.18 -1.13
C LYS A 405 12.88 7.99 -0.63
N SER A 406 14.09 7.67 -1.09
CA SER A 406 15.33 8.28 -0.62
C SER A 406 15.41 9.76 -1.01
N GLU A 407 15.08 10.08 -2.27
CA GLU A 407 15.00 11.45 -2.77
C GLU A 407 13.90 12.24 -2.05
N LEU A 408 12.71 11.67 -1.91
CA LEU A 408 11.58 12.30 -1.24
C LEU A 408 11.87 12.55 0.26
N ALA A 409 12.62 11.65 0.91
CA ALA A 409 13.01 11.79 2.30
C ALA A 409 13.84 13.06 2.54
N VAL A 410 14.92 13.22 1.79
CA VAL A 410 15.85 14.34 1.95
C VAL A 410 15.42 15.60 1.20
N GLY A 411 14.35 15.52 0.41
CA GLY A 411 13.82 16.65 -0.38
C GLY A 411 14.64 16.93 -1.65
N TYR A 412 15.36 15.95 -2.15
CA TYR A 412 16.05 16.01 -3.44
C TYR A 412 15.03 15.87 -4.58
N CYS A 413 14.12 16.81 -4.64
CA CYS A 413 12.99 16.87 -5.57
C CYS A 413 12.53 18.34 -5.70
N THR A 414 11.83 18.64 -6.79
CA THR A 414 11.35 20.00 -7.10
C THR A 414 9.83 20.06 -6.99
N LEU A 415 9.33 20.95 -6.10
CA LEU A 415 7.90 21.27 -6.03
C LEU A 415 7.39 21.75 -7.39
N TYR A 416 6.28 21.16 -7.83
CA TYR A 416 5.62 21.45 -9.11
C TYR A 416 6.50 21.13 -10.33
N GLY A 417 7.58 20.36 -10.14
CA GLY A 417 8.47 19.86 -11.17
C GLY A 417 8.35 18.35 -11.34
N ASP A 418 9.40 17.63 -10.96
CA ASP A 418 9.45 16.14 -10.94
C ASP A 418 8.45 15.49 -9.97
N MET A 419 7.96 16.25 -8.98
CA MET A 419 6.88 15.84 -8.09
C MET A 419 5.47 15.97 -8.70
N SER A 420 5.34 16.56 -9.91
CA SER A 420 4.02 16.75 -10.56
C SER A 420 3.47 15.44 -11.07
N GLY A 421 2.27 15.08 -10.63
CA GLY A 421 1.59 13.86 -11.09
C GLY A 421 0.39 13.48 -10.23
N GLY A 422 -0.29 12.42 -10.63
CA GLY A 422 -1.47 11.90 -9.90
C GLY A 422 -1.18 10.65 -9.08
N LEU A 423 -0.03 9.99 -9.31
CA LEU A 423 0.46 8.87 -8.52
C LEU A 423 1.99 8.82 -8.55
N ALA A 424 2.59 8.65 -7.38
CA ALA A 424 4.03 8.49 -7.19
C ALA A 424 4.36 7.01 -6.94
N LEU A 425 4.47 6.23 -8.03
CA LEU A 425 4.48 4.77 -7.97
C LEU A 425 5.55 4.20 -7.05
N ILE A 426 6.78 4.71 -7.13
CA ILE A 426 7.95 4.20 -6.39
C ILE A 426 8.36 5.09 -5.21
N SER A 427 7.49 6.02 -4.76
CA SER A 427 7.83 7.00 -3.72
C SER A 427 8.05 6.42 -2.32
N ASP A 428 7.68 5.16 -2.09
CA ASP A 428 8.00 4.41 -0.87
C ASP A 428 9.03 3.29 -1.10
N VAL A 429 9.71 3.30 -2.25
CA VAL A 429 10.80 2.36 -2.58
C VAL A 429 12.14 3.06 -2.36
N PRO A 430 13.01 2.57 -1.44
CA PRO A 430 14.37 3.07 -1.28
C PRO A 430 15.19 2.94 -2.57
N LYS A 431 16.14 3.83 -2.81
CA LYS A 431 16.97 3.83 -4.05
C LYS A 431 17.70 2.52 -4.27
N THR A 432 18.25 1.92 -3.23
CA THR A 432 18.89 0.60 -3.30
C THR A 432 17.93 -0.48 -3.80
N MET A 433 16.68 -0.46 -3.35
CA MET A 433 15.63 -1.37 -3.80
C MET A 433 15.17 -1.08 -5.23
N VAL A 434 15.27 0.17 -5.70
CA VAL A 434 15.00 0.51 -7.12
C VAL A 434 16.01 -0.22 -8.03
N TYR A 435 17.28 -0.31 -7.62
CA TYR A 435 18.29 -1.10 -8.35
C TYR A 435 17.95 -2.59 -8.33
N GLU A 436 17.56 -3.14 -7.18
CA GLU A 436 17.13 -4.54 -7.08
C GLU A 436 15.92 -4.83 -7.98
N LEU A 437 14.94 -3.92 -8.02
CA LEU A 437 13.78 -4.02 -8.92
C LEU A 437 14.19 -3.98 -10.39
N ALA A 438 15.13 -3.12 -10.78
CA ALA A 438 15.62 -3.06 -12.16
C ALA A 438 16.27 -4.39 -12.59
N TRP A 439 17.11 -4.98 -11.72
CA TRP A 439 17.69 -6.31 -11.94
C TRP A 439 16.64 -7.41 -11.96
N TYR A 440 15.65 -7.35 -11.08
CA TYR A 440 14.56 -8.32 -11.06
C TYR A 440 13.68 -8.23 -12.33
N ILE A 441 13.42 -7.04 -12.84
CA ILE A 441 12.70 -6.84 -14.10
C ILE A 441 13.51 -7.45 -15.26
N ASN A 442 14.81 -7.25 -15.28
CA ASN A 442 15.72 -7.76 -16.33
C ASN A 442 16.10 -9.25 -16.17
N ARG A 443 15.55 -9.98 -15.20
CA ARG A 443 15.97 -11.37 -14.88
C ARG A 443 15.84 -12.39 -16.02
N GLU A 444 14.91 -12.17 -16.94
CA GLU A 444 14.65 -13.09 -18.06
C GLU A 444 15.14 -12.51 -19.39
N MET A 445 15.02 -11.20 -19.56
CA MET A 445 15.45 -10.47 -20.74
C MET A 445 15.77 -9.02 -20.38
N GLU A 446 16.63 -8.38 -21.13
CA GLU A 446 16.96 -6.97 -20.93
C GLU A 446 15.82 -6.07 -21.40
N VAL A 447 15.04 -5.55 -20.46
CA VAL A 447 13.94 -4.59 -20.70
C VAL A 447 14.44 -3.18 -20.42
N ILE A 448 15.08 -2.97 -19.27
CA ILE A 448 15.70 -1.72 -18.86
C ILE A 448 17.13 -1.71 -19.41
N PRO A 449 17.51 -0.71 -20.23
CA PRO A 449 18.87 -0.64 -20.79
C PRO A 449 19.93 -0.72 -19.70
N ARG A 450 20.96 -1.51 -19.93
CA ARG A 450 22.04 -1.72 -18.97
C ARG A 450 22.69 -0.41 -18.53
N ASN A 451 22.87 0.52 -19.47
CA ASN A 451 23.44 1.83 -19.18
C ASN A 451 22.59 2.65 -18.21
N SER A 452 21.24 2.53 -18.24
CA SER A 452 20.35 3.17 -17.26
C SER A 452 20.56 2.65 -15.83
N ILE A 453 21.03 1.39 -15.66
CA ILE A 453 21.30 0.78 -14.37
C ILE A 453 22.72 1.12 -13.89
N ASP A 454 23.71 1.04 -14.80
CA ASP A 454 25.14 1.12 -14.44
C ASP A 454 25.65 2.56 -14.31
N LYS A 455 25.02 3.54 -14.99
CA LYS A 455 25.46 4.94 -14.90
C LYS A 455 25.16 5.55 -13.53
N PRO A 456 26.06 6.43 -13.03
CA PRO A 456 25.81 7.17 -11.78
C PRO A 456 24.52 7.98 -11.87
N PRO A 457 23.70 8.01 -10.80
CA PRO A 457 22.47 8.79 -10.77
C PRO A 457 22.74 10.29 -10.85
N SER A 458 21.97 10.98 -11.68
CA SER A 458 22.07 12.42 -11.92
C SER A 458 20.73 13.00 -12.36
N ALA A 459 20.40 14.21 -11.90
CA ALA A 459 19.24 14.97 -12.35
C ALA A 459 19.47 15.67 -13.73
N GLU A 460 20.70 15.78 -14.22
CA GLU A 460 21.10 16.43 -15.48
C GLU A 460 20.49 17.86 -15.66
N LEU A 461 20.49 18.67 -14.61
CA LEU A 461 19.96 20.04 -14.62
C LEU A 461 21.07 21.11 -14.75
N LYS A 462 22.35 20.68 -14.59
CA LYS A 462 23.58 21.48 -14.80
C LYS A 462 24.71 20.58 -15.31
N PRO A 463 25.82 21.19 -15.80
CA PRO A 463 26.95 20.40 -16.33
C PRO A 463 27.56 19.48 -15.26
N ASN A 464 27.83 18.21 -15.63
CA ASN A 464 28.52 17.19 -14.83
C ASN A 464 27.90 16.96 -13.44
N GLN A 465 26.61 17.14 -13.29
CA GLN A 465 25.90 16.94 -12.02
C GLN A 465 25.85 15.45 -11.65
N LEU A 466 26.12 15.16 -10.36
CA LEU A 466 25.89 13.85 -9.74
C LEU A 466 25.08 14.03 -8.45
N ASP A 467 24.25 13.06 -8.12
CA ASP A 467 23.47 13.08 -6.86
C ASP A 467 24.40 13.09 -5.64
N GLN A 468 25.55 12.42 -5.74
CA GLN A 468 26.59 12.36 -4.70
C GLN A 468 27.29 13.70 -4.45
N ASP A 469 27.08 14.73 -5.29
CA ASP A 469 27.54 16.09 -4.98
C ASP A 469 26.82 16.68 -3.74
N CYS A 470 25.62 16.18 -3.44
CA CYS A 470 24.74 16.69 -2.38
C CYS A 470 24.28 15.63 -1.38
N LEU A 471 24.47 14.33 -1.69
CA LEU A 471 23.98 13.20 -0.90
C LEU A 471 25.13 12.22 -0.62
N PRO A 472 25.10 11.52 0.51
CA PRO A 472 25.99 10.38 0.73
C PRO A 472 25.64 9.24 -0.24
N PRO A 473 26.50 8.22 -0.39
CA PRO A 473 26.17 7.01 -1.14
C PRO A 473 24.82 6.42 -0.70
N TYR A 474 24.03 5.93 -1.65
CA TYR A 474 22.64 5.54 -1.38
C TYR A 474 22.50 4.35 -0.44
N ASP A 475 23.47 3.44 -0.37
CA ASP A 475 23.54 2.36 0.61
C ASP A 475 23.61 2.91 2.05
N VAL A 476 24.42 3.94 2.28
CA VAL A 476 24.51 4.66 3.57
C VAL A 476 23.25 5.45 3.85
N LEU A 477 22.73 6.17 2.84
CA LEU A 477 21.53 7.00 2.97
C LEU A 477 20.31 6.14 3.34
N ASP A 478 20.05 5.06 2.61
CA ASP A 478 18.87 4.21 2.81
C ASP A 478 18.91 3.48 4.15
N ALA A 479 20.10 3.00 4.57
CA ALA A 479 20.27 2.39 5.88
C ALA A 479 20.00 3.39 7.02
N LEU A 480 20.46 4.65 6.89
CA LEU A 480 20.19 5.71 7.84
C LEU A 480 18.70 6.08 7.86
N LEU A 481 18.08 6.24 6.69
CA LEU A 481 16.66 6.56 6.56
C LEU A 481 15.79 5.46 7.17
N LYS A 482 16.14 4.19 6.95
CA LYS A 482 15.46 3.06 7.58
C LYS A 482 15.54 3.16 9.11
N ALA A 483 16.72 3.34 9.66
CA ALA A 483 16.92 3.46 11.11
C ALA A 483 16.12 4.63 11.70
N TYR A 484 16.12 5.81 11.05
CA TYR A 484 15.45 7.00 11.55
C TYR A 484 13.92 6.98 11.35
N ILE A 485 13.45 6.56 10.18
CA ILE A 485 12.02 6.69 9.80
C ILE A 485 11.23 5.43 10.16
N GLU A 486 11.76 4.25 9.84
CA GLU A 486 11.04 2.98 10.01
C GLU A 486 11.25 2.38 11.40
N ASP A 487 12.51 2.37 11.87
CA ASP A 487 12.87 1.80 13.17
C ASP A 487 12.76 2.83 14.31
N ALA A 488 12.45 4.12 14.00
CA ALA A 488 12.28 5.23 14.94
C ALA A 488 13.43 5.40 15.94
N LYS A 489 14.67 5.12 15.51
CA LYS A 489 15.87 5.27 16.35
C LYS A 489 16.21 6.74 16.57
N SER A 490 16.74 7.06 17.77
CA SER A 490 17.31 8.35 18.09
C SER A 490 18.62 8.58 17.32
N ILE A 491 19.06 9.84 17.23
CA ILE A 491 20.35 10.20 16.61
C ILE A 491 21.51 9.43 17.26
N ASP A 492 21.54 9.38 18.60
CA ASP A 492 22.61 8.70 19.34
C ASP A 492 22.61 7.19 19.06
N GLU A 493 21.45 6.55 18.98
CA GLU A 493 21.35 5.15 18.60
C GLU A 493 21.83 4.88 17.16
N ILE A 494 21.56 5.81 16.23
CA ILE A 494 22.02 5.70 14.84
C ILE A 494 23.54 5.87 14.78
N ILE A 495 24.11 6.82 15.51
CA ILE A 495 25.56 6.99 15.61
C ILE A 495 26.21 5.76 16.22
N ALA A 496 25.60 5.16 17.25
CA ALA A 496 26.07 3.92 17.88
C ALA A 496 26.07 2.71 16.93
N LEU A 497 25.27 2.72 15.83
CA LEU A 497 25.34 1.74 14.76
C LEU A 497 26.57 1.89 13.85
N GLY A 498 27.38 2.94 14.04
CA GLY A 498 28.60 3.20 13.28
C GLY A 498 28.46 4.23 12.15
N PHE A 499 27.33 4.92 12.04
CA PHE A 499 27.17 6.00 11.08
C PHE A 499 27.96 7.24 11.49
N ASN A 500 28.46 7.98 10.49
CA ASN A 500 29.18 9.25 10.74
C ASN A 500 28.23 10.30 11.33
N GLU A 501 28.58 10.85 12.50
CA GLU A 501 27.76 11.84 13.25
C GLU A 501 27.33 13.03 12.40
N LYS A 502 28.23 13.63 11.61
CA LYS A 502 27.93 14.78 10.76
C LYS A 502 26.89 14.43 9.69
N ILE A 503 27.03 13.26 9.07
CA ILE A 503 26.08 12.77 8.05
C ILE A 503 24.72 12.53 8.70
N VAL A 504 24.66 11.91 9.88
CA VAL A 504 23.40 11.64 10.59
C VAL A 504 22.65 12.95 10.86
N HIS A 505 23.30 13.93 11.48
CA HIS A 505 22.69 15.24 11.75
C HIS A 505 22.25 15.98 10.49
N GLU A 506 23.03 15.92 9.42
CA GLU A 506 22.68 16.56 8.16
C GLU A 506 21.43 15.92 7.53
N ILE A 507 21.40 14.59 7.44
CA ILE A 507 20.28 13.85 6.82
C ILE A 507 19.02 14.01 7.64
N VAL A 508 19.07 13.85 8.98
CA VAL A 508 17.91 14.05 9.86
C VAL A 508 17.35 15.48 9.70
N ARG A 509 18.22 16.48 9.63
CA ARG A 509 17.80 17.87 9.37
C ARG A 509 17.14 18.02 8.00
N LYS A 510 17.70 17.44 6.93
CA LYS A 510 17.09 17.44 5.59
C LYS A 510 15.71 16.79 5.62
N VAL A 511 15.58 15.62 6.24
CA VAL A 511 14.28 14.91 6.38
C VAL A 511 13.24 15.81 7.08
N ASN A 512 13.59 16.41 8.20
CA ASN A 512 12.64 17.22 8.98
C ASN A 512 12.26 18.53 8.28
N ARG A 513 13.20 19.20 7.60
CA ARG A 513 12.94 20.47 6.90
C ARG A 513 12.15 20.32 5.60
N ASN A 514 12.14 19.13 4.98
CA ASN A 514 11.47 18.91 3.70
C ASN A 514 10.05 18.34 3.82
N GLU A 515 9.45 18.33 5.01
CA GLU A 515 8.06 17.90 5.19
C GLU A 515 7.08 18.72 4.34
N TYR A 516 7.31 20.02 4.14
CA TYR A 516 6.47 20.87 3.30
C TYR A 516 6.41 20.40 1.83
N LYS A 517 7.51 19.83 1.30
CA LYS A 517 7.52 19.24 -0.04
C LYS A 517 6.68 17.97 -0.08
N ARG A 518 6.88 17.07 0.88
CA ARG A 518 6.14 15.79 0.96
C ARG A 518 4.63 15.97 1.11
N ARG A 519 4.19 17.04 1.78
CA ARG A 519 2.76 17.38 1.90
C ARG A 519 2.09 17.76 0.58
N GLN A 520 2.87 18.04 -0.44
CA GLN A 520 2.39 18.39 -1.78
C GLN A 520 2.74 17.31 -2.82
N ALA A 521 3.30 16.19 -2.39
CA ALA A 521 3.56 15.04 -3.25
C ALA A 521 2.26 14.33 -3.63
N ALA A 522 2.25 13.72 -4.81
CA ALA A 522 1.19 12.80 -5.21
C ALA A 522 1.14 11.59 -4.24
N PRO A 523 -0.03 10.95 -4.08
CA PRO A 523 -0.12 9.69 -3.34
C PRO A 523 0.86 8.65 -3.87
N GLY A 524 1.48 7.88 -2.98
CA GLY A 524 2.43 6.83 -3.36
C GLY A 524 2.02 5.48 -2.82
N ILE A 525 2.40 4.41 -3.50
CA ILE A 525 2.10 3.05 -3.06
C ILE A 525 3.00 2.67 -1.90
N LYS A 526 2.39 2.41 -0.73
CA LYS A 526 3.11 1.98 0.48
C LYS A 526 3.61 0.54 0.32
N VAL A 527 4.91 0.35 0.48
CA VAL A 527 5.56 -0.97 0.45
C VAL A 527 6.46 -1.24 1.66
N THR A 528 6.91 -0.20 2.35
CA THR A 528 7.74 -0.32 3.56
C THR A 528 6.90 -0.29 4.84
N SER A 529 7.53 -0.50 5.99
CA SER A 529 6.85 -0.44 7.30
C SER A 529 6.31 0.96 7.62
N LYS A 530 6.94 2.04 7.11
CA LYS A 530 6.50 3.42 7.31
C LYS A 530 6.73 4.28 6.07
N ALA A 531 5.63 4.57 5.35
CA ALA A 531 5.62 5.46 4.19
C ALA A 531 5.45 6.94 4.61
N PHE A 532 5.86 7.85 3.74
CA PHE A 532 5.49 9.26 3.85
C PHE A 532 4.01 9.47 3.51
N GLY A 533 3.46 10.62 3.91
CA GLY A 533 2.04 10.91 3.75
C GLY A 533 1.22 10.45 4.97
N SER A 534 0.27 9.54 4.79
CA SER A 534 -0.62 9.07 5.86
C SER A 534 0.11 8.35 6.99
N GLY A 535 1.19 7.64 6.67
CA GLY A 535 1.96 6.84 7.64
C GLY A 535 2.91 7.66 8.54
N ARG A 536 3.35 8.85 8.11
CA ARG A 536 4.25 9.72 8.88
C ARG A 536 3.70 11.14 8.91
N ARG A 537 3.18 11.55 10.06
CA ARG A 537 2.45 12.83 10.27
C ARG A 537 3.28 13.84 11.03
N MET A 538 4.35 14.37 10.42
CA MET A 538 5.18 15.39 11.02
C MET A 538 4.59 16.79 10.84
N PRO A 539 4.66 17.69 11.86
CA PRO A 539 4.29 19.08 11.66
C PRO A 539 5.30 19.79 10.75
N ILE A 540 4.79 20.65 9.85
CA ILE A 540 5.66 21.46 8.98
C ILE A 540 6.27 22.61 9.77
N ALA A 541 5.43 23.38 10.46
CA ALA A 541 5.85 24.50 11.29
C ALA A 541 6.30 23.99 12.66
N GLN A 542 7.54 23.55 12.75
CA GLN A 542 8.13 23.05 13.99
C GLN A 542 9.57 23.53 14.15
N GLY A 543 10.02 23.70 15.39
CA GLY A 543 11.35 24.16 15.75
C GLY A 543 12.17 23.12 16.52
N PHE A 544 11.71 21.85 16.55
CA PHE A 544 12.47 20.81 17.21
C PHE A 544 13.70 20.46 16.38
N ALA A 545 14.86 20.87 16.88
CA ALA A 545 16.14 20.49 16.30
C ALA A 545 16.62 19.20 16.96
N CYS A 546 16.65 18.13 16.17
CA CYS A 546 17.31 16.90 16.60
C CYS A 546 18.82 17.06 16.54
#